data_b079cbd00d817ab292846c0ae35148f0
#
_entry.id   b079cbd00d817ab292846c0ae35148f0
#
_cell.length_a   1.000
_cell.length_b   1.000
_cell.length_c   1.000
_cell.angle_alpha   90.00
_cell.angle_beta   90.00
_cell.angle_gamma   90.00
#
_symmetry.space_group_name_H-M   'P 1'
#
loop_
_entity.id
_entity.type
_entity.pdbx_description
1 polymer ?
#
loop_
_entity_poly.entity_id
_entity_poly.type
_entity_poly.pdbx_seq_one_letter_code
_entity_poly.pdbx_strand_id
1 'polypeptide(L)'
;MAIQRTLSIIKPDAVAKNVIGQIYARFEQAGLKIVAAKMAHLSKNEAEQFYAVHKERPFFKDLVSFMISGPVMIQVLEGENAIAKNRELMGATDPKKADKGTIRADFADSIDADAVHGSDAPETAAVEVAFFFPGMNIYAR
;
A
#
# COMPACT_ATOMS: atom_id res chain seq x y z
N MET A 1 -16.52 -1.53 -17.55
CA MET A 1 -15.18 -1.79 -17.01
C MET A 1 -14.50 -0.47 -16.73
N ALA A 2 -14.38 -0.15 -15.47
CA ALA A 2 -13.86 1.14 -15.07
C ALA A 2 -12.37 1.04 -14.82
N ILE A 3 -11.61 1.95 -15.41
CA ILE A 3 -10.20 2.15 -15.05
C ILE A 3 -10.18 2.90 -13.72
N GLN A 4 -9.47 2.34 -12.76
CA GLN A 4 -9.37 2.90 -11.41
C GLN A 4 -7.92 3.12 -11.05
N ARG A 5 -7.70 4.01 -10.09
CA ARG A 5 -6.41 4.19 -9.42
C ARG A 5 -6.56 3.81 -7.95
N THR A 6 -5.53 3.19 -7.40
CA THR A 6 -5.48 2.86 -5.99
C THR A 6 -4.12 3.23 -5.43
N LEU A 7 -4.08 3.60 -4.15
CA LEU A 7 -2.80 3.84 -3.49
C LEU A 7 -2.31 2.55 -2.89
N SER A 8 -1.04 2.26 -3.09
CA SER A 8 -0.36 1.13 -2.49
C SER A 8 0.88 1.63 -1.76
N ILE A 9 1.17 1.04 -0.61
CA ILE A 9 2.40 1.34 0.13
C ILE A 9 3.06 0.00 0.46
N ILE A 10 4.35 -0.10 0.16
CA ILE A 10 5.17 -1.19 0.66
C ILE A 10 5.73 -0.69 1.99
N LYS A 11 5.35 -1.36 3.07
CA LYS A 11 5.62 -0.91 4.45
C LYS A 11 7.07 -1.15 4.84
N PRO A 12 7.55 -0.55 5.94
CA PRO A 12 8.97 -0.64 6.32
C PRO A 12 9.50 -2.06 6.45
N ASP A 13 8.68 -3.00 6.91
CA ASP A 13 9.09 -4.39 7.06
C ASP A 13 9.47 -5.03 5.73
N ALA A 14 8.66 -4.83 4.69
CA ALA A 14 8.93 -5.38 3.37
C ALA A 14 10.04 -4.62 2.65
N VAL A 15 10.12 -3.30 2.84
CA VAL A 15 11.24 -2.52 2.28
C VAL A 15 12.56 -3.04 2.85
N ALA A 16 12.61 -3.30 4.16
CA ALA A 16 13.81 -3.81 4.82
C ALA A 16 14.21 -5.20 4.30
N LYS A 17 13.25 -6.00 3.85
CA LYS A 17 13.51 -7.32 3.27
C LYS A 17 14.05 -7.25 1.84
N ASN A 18 14.08 -6.07 1.25
CA ASN A 18 14.58 -5.84 -0.11
C ASN A 18 13.76 -6.59 -1.17
N VAL A 19 12.45 -6.55 -1.05
CA VAL A 19 11.52 -7.26 -1.95
C VAL A 19 10.64 -6.33 -2.78
N ILE A 20 10.99 -5.03 -2.87
CA ILE A 20 10.20 -4.05 -3.66
C ILE A 20 10.01 -4.55 -5.09
N GLY A 21 11.09 -5.00 -5.74
CA GLY A 21 11.01 -5.46 -7.12
C GLY A 21 10.11 -6.68 -7.30
N GLN A 22 10.14 -7.61 -6.36
CA GLN A 22 9.27 -8.79 -6.41
C GLN A 22 7.80 -8.41 -6.25
N ILE A 23 7.50 -7.45 -5.39
CA ILE A 23 6.13 -6.96 -5.20
C ILE A 23 5.67 -6.21 -6.44
N TYR A 24 6.52 -5.34 -7.01
CA TYR A 24 6.20 -4.61 -8.24
C TYR A 24 5.94 -5.56 -9.42
N ALA A 25 6.70 -6.65 -9.51
CA ALA A 25 6.48 -7.64 -10.55
C ALA A 25 5.06 -8.24 -10.47
N ARG A 26 4.55 -8.45 -9.27
CA ARG A 26 3.19 -8.97 -9.09
C ARG A 26 2.13 -8.00 -9.57
N PHE A 27 2.33 -6.70 -9.32
CA PHE A 27 1.40 -5.68 -9.84
C PHE A 27 1.37 -5.71 -11.37
N GLU A 28 2.54 -5.68 -11.98
CA GLU A 28 2.64 -5.65 -13.45
C GLU A 28 2.15 -6.92 -14.11
N GLN A 29 2.43 -8.07 -13.53
CA GLN A 29 1.94 -9.35 -14.04
C GLN A 29 0.42 -9.46 -13.99
N ALA A 30 -0.20 -8.78 -13.03
CA ALA A 30 -1.66 -8.74 -12.90
C ALA A 30 -2.31 -7.70 -13.81
N GLY A 31 -1.52 -6.95 -14.58
CA GLY A 31 -2.03 -5.93 -15.48
C GLY A 31 -2.23 -4.56 -14.85
N LEU A 32 -1.71 -4.34 -13.66
CA LEU A 32 -1.73 -3.04 -13.02
C LEU A 32 -0.50 -2.23 -13.46
N LYS A 33 -0.73 -0.97 -13.82
CA LYS A 33 0.36 -0.06 -14.22
C LYS A 33 0.76 0.81 -13.05
N ILE A 34 2.04 0.95 -12.82
CA ILE A 34 2.55 1.91 -11.85
C ILE A 34 2.62 3.25 -12.55
N VAL A 35 1.81 4.21 -12.11
CA VAL A 35 1.72 5.54 -12.74
C VAL A 35 2.31 6.65 -11.88
N ALA A 36 2.72 6.35 -10.65
CA ALA A 36 3.49 7.22 -9.78
C ALA A 36 4.17 6.36 -8.73
N ALA A 37 5.37 6.74 -8.31
CA ALA A 37 6.10 6.01 -7.29
C ALA A 37 7.13 6.91 -6.62
N LYS A 38 7.30 6.77 -5.32
CA LYS A 38 8.37 7.44 -4.59
C LYS A 38 8.69 6.68 -3.31
N MET A 39 9.95 6.76 -2.89
CA MET A 39 10.35 6.30 -1.58
C MET A 39 10.30 7.47 -0.61
N ALA A 40 9.83 7.25 0.60
CA ALA A 40 9.77 8.27 1.63
C ALA A 40 9.98 7.66 3.00
N HIS A 41 10.52 8.45 3.91
CA HIS A 41 10.51 8.11 5.33
C HIS A 41 9.50 9.05 5.97
N LEU A 42 8.35 8.52 6.34
CA LEU A 42 7.25 9.34 6.85
C LEU A 42 7.62 9.98 8.18
N SER A 43 7.21 11.24 8.38
CA SER A 43 7.26 11.85 9.69
C SER A 43 6.09 11.36 10.53
N LYS A 44 6.20 11.54 11.86
CA LYS A 44 5.10 11.19 12.75
C LYS A 44 3.82 11.91 12.35
N ASN A 45 3.91 13.20 12.04
CA ASN A 45 2.77 14.01 11.63
C ASN A 45 2.13 13.49 10.34
N GLU A 46 2.95 13.13 9.34
CA GLU A 46 2.46 12.58 8.08
C GLU A 46 1.71 11.26 8.31
N ALA A 47 2.28 10.36 9.11
CA ALA A 47 1.65 9.08 9.38
C ALA A 47 0.35 9.25 10.18
N GLU A 48 0.33 10.16 11.15
CA GLU A 48 -0.88 10.47 11.92
C GLU A 48 -1.99 11.02 11.03
N GLN A 49 -1.66 11.90 10.11
CA GLN A 49 -2.65 12.45 9.18
C GLN A 49 -3.16 11.40 8.19
N PHE A 50 -2.27 10.57 7.67
CA PHE A 50 -2.67 9.54 6.71
C PHE A 50 -3.62 8.53 7.35
N TYR A 51 -3.37 8.15 8.59
CA TYR A 51 -4.21 7.18 9.32
C TYR A 51 -5.22 7.85 10.25
N ALA A 52 -5.57 9.12 10.01
CA ALA A 52 -6.45 9.88 10.88
C ALA A 52 -7.82 9.20 11.11
N VAL A 53 -8.32 8.42 10.15
CA VAL A 53 -9.58 7.68 10.31
C VAL A 53 -9.51 6.64 11.43
N HIS A 54 -8.31 6.25 11.84
CA HIS A 54 -8.07 5.28 12.90
C HIS A 54 -7.64 5.93 14.22
N LYS A 55 -7.68 7.25 14.31
CA LYS A 55 -7.18 8.04 15.43
C LYS A 55 -7.69 7.55 16.79
N GLU A 56 -8.95 7.12 16.85
CA GLU A 56 -9.58 6.66 18.09
C GLU A 56 -9.38 5.16 18.35
N ARG A 57 -8.70 4.45 17.45
CA ARG A 57 -8.48 3.00 17.61
C ARG A 57 -7.31 2.71 18.53
N PRO A 58 -7.40 1.63 19.34
CA PRO A 58 -6.29 1.27 20.24
C PRO A 58 -4.96 1.03 19.53
N PHE A 59 -4.99 0.54 18.29
CA PHE A 59 -3.79 0.22 17.52
C PHE A 59 -3.13 1.45 16.86
N PHE A 60 -3.75 2.64 16.96
CA PHE A 60 -3.29 3.81 16.21
C PHE A 60 -1.82 4.17 16.50
N LYS A 61 -1.44 4.23 17.77
CA LYS A 61 -0.07 4.58 18.15
C LYS A 61 0.95 3.58 17.61
N ASP A 62 0.63 2.29 17.70
CA ASP A 62 1.53 1.24 17.22
C ASP A 62 1.65 1.28 15.71
N LEU A 63 0.54 1.53 15.01
CA LEU A 63 0.53 1.66 13.56
C LEU A 63 1.41 2.83 13.11
N VAL A 64 1.27 4.00 13.74
CA VAL A 64 2.08 5.17 13.42
C VAL A 64 3.56 4.88 13.69
N SER A 65 3.88 4.32 14.86
CA SER A 65 5.26 3.98 15.22
C SER A 65 5.88 3.00 14.21
N PHE A 66 5.10 2.02 13.77
CA PHE A 66 5.56 1.06 12.77
C PHE A 66 5.84 1.74 11.43
N MET A 67 4.91 2.58 10.97
CA MET A 67 5.04 3.22 9.65
C MET A 67 6.17 4.23 9.56
N ILE A 68 6.64 4.77 10.68
CA ILE A 68 7.77 5.70 10.69
C ILE A 68 9.08 5.03 11.08
N SER A 69 9.08 3.71 11.28
CA SER A 69 10.26 2.97 11.72
C SER A 69 11.34 2.83 10.64
N GLY A 70 11.00 3.08 9.39
CA GLY A 70 11.93 3.02 8.26
C GLY A 70 11.28 3.54 7.00
N PRO A 71 12.03 3.58 5.89
CA PRO A 71 11.48 4.02 4.61
C PRO A 71 10.34 3.14 4.12
N VAL A 72 9.41 3.76 3.40
CA VAL A 72 8.31 3.08 2.71
C VAL A 72 8.41 3.37 1.22
N MET A 73 7.86 2.48 0.40
CA MET A 73 7.74 2.72 -1.04
C MET A 73 6.27 2.94 -1.36
N ILE A 74 5.96 4.10 -1.94
CA ILE A 74 4.58 4.54 -2.17
C ILE A 74 4.35 4.59 -3.68
N GLN A 75 3.25 4.00 -4.15
CA GLN A 75 2.93 3.98 -5.57
C GLN A 75 1.44 4.10 -5.82
N VAL A 76 1.11 4.64 -7.00
CA VAL A 76 -0.25 4.64 -7.53
C VAL A 76 -0.33 3.56 -8.59
N LEU A 77 -1.28 2.66 -8.45
CA LEU A 77 -1.55 1.59 -9.41
C LEU A 77 -2.79 1.94 -10.19
N GLU A 78 -2.75 1.72 -11.51
CA GLU A 78 -3.88 1.99 -12.40
C GLU A 78 -4.22 0.77 -13.22
N GLY A 79 -5.50 0.50 -13.37
CA GLY A 79 -5.99 -0.61 -14.20
C GLY A 79 -7.47 -0.84 -13.99
N GLU A 80 -8.01 -1.83 -14.69
CA GLU A 80 -9.40 -2.22 -14.51
C GLU A 80 -9.59 -2.80 -13.11
N ASN A 81 -10.57 -2.26 -12.37
CA ASN A 81 -10.87 -2.72 -11.00
C ASN A 81 -9.61 -2.75 -10.12
N ALA A 82 -8.76 -1.72 -10.22
CA ALA A 82 -7.47 -1.71 -9.57
C ALA A 82 -7.55 -1.94 -8.05
N ILE A 83 -8.57 -1.37 -7.40
CA ILE A 83 -8.74 -1.50 -5.94
C ILE A 83 -8.94 -2.97 -5.57
N ALA A 84 -9.92 -3.64 -6.18
CA ALA A 84 -10.21 -5.04 -5.89
C ALA A 84 -9.04 -5.94 -6.29
N LYS A 85 -8.46 -5.69 -7.44
CA LYS A 85 -7.34 -6.49 -7.96
C LYS A 85 -6.13 -6.40 -7.03
N ASN A 86 -5.81 -5.19 -6.57
CA ASN A 86 -4.69 -5.02 -5.63
C ASN A 86 -4.97 -5.75 -4.31
N ARG A 87 -6.20 -5.67 -3.81
CA ARG A 87 -6.53 -6.36 -2.55
C ARG A 87 -6.42 -7.88 -2.70
N GLU A 88 -6.80 -8.43 -3.84
CA GLU A 88 -6.59 -9.86 -4.12
C GLU A 88 -5.09 -10.22 -4.11
N LEU A 89 -4.26 -9.38 -4.72
CA LEU A 89 -2.81 -9.59 -4.75
C LEU A 89 -2.20 -9.51 -3.36
N MET A 90 -2.70 -8.60 -2.52
CA MET A 90 -2.22 -8.43 -1.15
C MET A 90 -2.53 -9.63 -0.28
N GLY A 91 -3.73 -10.18 -0.41
CA GLY A 91 -4.19 -11.27 0.43
C GLY A 91 -4.77 -10.81 1.76
N ALA A 92 -5.17 -11.77 2.60
CA ALA A 92 -5.75 -11.48 3.91
C ALA A 92 -4.75 -10.74 4.80
N THR A 93 -5.27 -9.85 5.66
CA THR A 93 -4.46 -9.05 6.58
C THR A 93 -3.57 -9.93 7.47
N ASP A 94 -4.11 -11.05 7.95
CA ASP A 94 -3.33 -12.03 8.69
C ASP A 94 -2.59 -12.93 7.69
N PRO A 95 -1.24 -12.89 7.65
CA PRO A 95 -0.49 -13.70 6.68
C PRO A 95 -0.72 -15.20 6.85
N LYS A 96 -1.08 -15.66 8.04
CA LYS A 96 -1.39 -17.07 8.27
C LYS A 96 -2.68 -17.51 7.58
N LYS A 97 -3.56 -16.55 7.31
CA LYS A 97 -4.85 -16.80 6.63
C LYS A 97 -4.82 -16.40 5.17
N ALA A 98 -3.72 -15.77 4.71
CA ALA A 98 -3.59 -15.34 3.34
C ALA A 98 -3.31 -16.53 2.43
N ASP A 99 -3.95 -16.54 1.26
CA ASP A 99 -3.76 -17.61 0.29
C ASP A 99 -2.34 -17.62 -0.23
N LYS A 100 -1.85 -18.83 -0.50
CA LYS A 100 -0.53 -19.01 -1.08
C LYS A 100 -0.39 -18.20 -2.37
N GLY A 101 0.75 -17.53 -2.52
CA GLY A 101 1.02 -16.70 -3.69
C GLY A 101 0.62 -15.25 -3.54
N THR A 102 -0.10 -14.89 -2.45
CA THR A 102 -0.39 -13.49 -2.17
C THR A 102 0.84 -12.82 -1.56
N ILE A 103 0.88 -11.49 -1.65
CA ILE A 103 2.02 -10.70 -1.13
C ILE A 103 2.19 -10.95 0.37
N ARG A 104 1.09 -10.92 1.12
CA ARG A 104 1.16 -11.10 2.57
C ARG A 104 1.56 -12.52 2.96
N ALA A 105 1.08 -13.53 2.25
CA ALA A 105 1.48 -14.90 2.51
C ALA A 105 2.99 -15.09 2.33
N ASP A 106 3.56 -14.42 1.34
CA ASP A 106 4.97 -14.61 0.99
C ASP A 106 5.92 -13.69 1.77
N PHE A 107 5.48 -12.47 2.10
CA PHE A 107 6.40 -11.44 2.61
C PHE A 107 6.02 -10.84 3.96
N ALA A 108 4.81 -11.06 4.47
CA ALA A 108 4.39 -10.49 5.75
C ALA A 108 4.78 -11.41 6.90
N ASP A 109 5.12 -10.82 8.03
CA ASP A 109 5.51 -11.58 9.24
C ASP A 109 4.34 -11.75 10.20
N SER A 110 3.44 -10.78 10.27
CA SER A 110 2.34 -10.75 11.22
C SER A 110 1.25 -9.79 10.76
N ILE A 111 0.16 -9.71 11.51
CA ILE A 111 -0.90 -8.74 11.22
C ILE A 111 -0.37 -7.30 11.30
N ASP A 112 0.53 -7.03 12.24
CA ASP A 112 1.10 -5.69 12.40
C ASP A 112 2.18 -5.40 11.37
N ALA A 113 3.00 -6.38 11.03
CA ALA A 113 4.04 -6.29 10.00
C ALA A 113 3.56 -7.02 8.75
N ASP A 114 2.54 -6.45 8.09
CA ASP A 114 1.81 -7.12 7.03
C ASP A 114 2.21 -6.72 5.61
N ALA A 115 3.37 -6.14 5.46
CA ALA A 115 4.09 -5.86 4.22
C ALA A 115 3.52 -4.74 3.36
N VAL A 116 2.22 -4.67 3.15
CA VAL A 116 1.63 -3.73 2.18
C VAL A 116 0.33 -3.11 2.67
N HIS A 117 0.06 -1.91 2.13
CA HIS A 117 -1.23 -1.22 2.28
C HIS A 117 -1.83 -1.00 0.91
N GLY A 118 -3.14 -1.09 0.81
CA GLY A 118 -3.89 -0.73 -0.40
C GLY A 118 -5.20 -0.05 -0.01
N SER A 119 -5.63 0.92 -0.83
CA SER A 119 -6.91 1.57 -0.62
C SER A 119 -8.04 0.54 -0.69
N ASP A 120 -9.11 0.75 0.07
CA ASP A 120 -10.20 -0.20 0.19
C ASP A 120 -11.47 0.18 -0.58
N ALA A 121 -11.55 1.41 -1.07
CA ALA A 121 -12.73 1.91 -1.78
C ALA A 121 -12.34 3.07 -2.69
N PRO A 122 -13.18 3.41 -3.72
CA PRO A 122 -12.87 4.55 -4.59
C PRO A 122 -12.71 5.86 -3.83
N GLU A 123 -13.53 6.13 -2.83
CA GLU A 123 -13.46 7.35 -2.02
C GLU A 123 -12.15 7.42 -1.25
N THR A 124 -11.77 6.32 -0.63
CA THR A 124 -10.51 6.22 0.13
C THR A 124 -9.32 6.36 -0.80
N ALA A 125 -9.37 5.72 -1.97
CA ALA A 125 -8.29 5.81 -2.96
C ALA A 125 -8.07 7.24 -3.41
N ALA A 126 -9.13 7.99 -3.69
CA ALA A 126 -9.00 9.38 -4.13
C ALA A 126 -8.28 10.24 -3.09
N VAL A 127 -8.64 10.08 -1.82
CA VAL A 127 -8.03 10.83 -0.71
C VAL A 127 -6.57 10.42 -0.52
N GLU A 128 -6.31 9.12 -0.51
CA GLU A 128 -4.98 8.60 -0.24
C GLU A 128 -3.99 8.92 -1.36
N VAL A 129 -4.42 8.82 -2.62
CA VAL A 129 -3.59 9.19 -3.75
C VAL A 129 -3.22 10.68 -3.69
N ALA A 130 -4.21 11.54 -3.45
CA ALA A 130 -3.97 12.98 -3.37
C ALA A 130 -3.09 13.37 -2.18
N PHE A 131 -3.09 12.56 -1.12
CA PHE A 131 -2.26 12.83 0.05
C PHE A 131 -0.76 12.80 -0.31
N PHE A 132 -0.35 11.86 -1.14
CA PHE A 132 1.07 11.67 -1.46
C PHE A 132 1.48 12.23 -2.82
N PHE A 133 0.56 12.33 -3.79
CA PHE A 133 0.93 12.70 -5.16
C PHE A 133 0.07 13.82 -5.70
N PRO A 134 0.66 15.02 -5.94
CA PRO A 134 -0.01 16.01 -6.78
C PRO A 134 -0.31 15.40 -8.15
N GLY A 135 -1.41 15.83 -8.78
CA GLY A 135 -1.81 15.29 -10.09
C GLY A 135 -0.70 15.39 -11.14
N MET A 136 0.16 16.41 -11.05
CA MET A 136 1.26 16.59 -11.99
C MET A 136 2.33 15.49 -11.87
N ASN A 137 2.33 14.71 -10.79
CA ASN A 137 3.28 13.62 -10.56
C ASN A 137 2.69 12.25 -10.85
N ILE A 138 1.52 12.20 -11.46
CA ILE A 138 0.85 10.96 -11.87
C ILE A 138 0.81 10.93 -13.39
N TYR A 139 1.35 9.86 -13.99
CA TYR A 139 1.59 9.77 -15.42
C TYR A 139 0.77 8.63 -16.03
N ALA A 140 -0.39 8.95 -16.60
CA ALA A 140 -1.19 7.96 -17.30
C ALA A 140 -0.40 7.41 -18.50
N ARG A 141 -0.42 6.09 -18.68
CA ARG A 141 0.37 5.47 -19.73
C ARG A 141 -0.22 4.14 -20.23
#